data_db52589141500d23a89b89efcf8552d4
#
_entry.id   db52589141500d23a89b89efcf8552d4
#
_cell.length_a   1.000
_cell.length_b   1.000
_cell.length_c   1.000
_cell.angle_alpha   90.00
_cell.angle_beta   90.00
_cell.angle_gamma   90.00
#
_symmetry.space_group_name_H-M   'P 1'
#
loop_
_entity.id
_entity.type
_entity.pdbx_description
1 polymer ?
#
loop_
_entity_poly.entity_id
_entity_poly.type
_entity_poly.pdbx_seq_one_letter_code
_entity_poly.pdbx_strand_id
1 'polypeptide(L)'
;ALLFYEFGRFWTSFFANLGLPVILSGNTNKLLLDRGVTLAIDESCLPLKIYLGHVSVLLDKCDFIFVPRITQYHHNFFLCPKFAGLPDIVRNAFHVPETRLLTPNIDSPAIIRQRQAVYTLCRQLGVPYWRGEAAYLNALPALCQGTKKELPERAIAVVGHSYLVHDTFFCQSIMNTIQAGGFTVLIPEQLPVKCFYQEAQAFSPDIYWQFSAKIAGAVRYFSRQPQVTGLIMVSSFNCGPDSLLNEYLEHHVLQPSSKPYTIINLDEHTGNTGIVTRIEAFVDLVNWGLRS
;
A
#
# COMPACT_ATOMS: atom_id res chain seq x y z
N ALA A 1 -5.17 -3.05 6.26
CA ALA A 1 -4.52 -1.71 6.23
C ALA A 1 -3.00 -1.84 6.04
N LEU A 2 -2.34 -0.79 5.55
CA LEU A 2 -0.89 -0.71 5.32
C LEU A 2 -0.34 -1.94 4.57
N LEU A 3 0.73 -2.57 5.08
CA LEU A 3 1.42 -3.71 4.45
C LEU A 3 0.60 -5.00 4.35
N PHE A 4 -0.62 -5.02 4.89
CA PHE A 4 -1.54 -6.13 4.66
C PHE A 4 -1.86 -6.31 3.16
N TYR A 5 -1.95 -5.23 2.40
CA TYR A 5 -2.19 -5.30 0.96
C TYR A 5 -1.00 -5.89 0.16
N GLU A 6 0.21 -5.79 0.72
CA GLU A 6 1.41 -6.40 0.11
C GLU A 6 1.62 -7.86 0.59
N PHE A 7 1.48 -8.10 1.90
CA PHE A 7 1.91 -9.34 2.54
C PHE A 7 0.79 -10.12 3.24
N GLY A 8 -0.45 -9.63 3.21
CA GLY A 8 -1.55 -10.25 3.95
C GLY A 8 -1.79 -11.70 3.56
N ARG A 9 -1.75 -12.01 2.25
CA ARG A 9 -1.91 -13.39 1.74
C ARG A 9 -0.80 -14.31 2.24
N PHE A 10 0.44 -13.84 2.27
CA PHE A 10 1.56 -14.60 2.80
C PHE A 10 1.38 -14.89 4.29
N TRP A 11 1.10 -13.88 5.11
CA TRP A 11 0.97 -14.07 6.54
C TRP A 11 -0.26 -14.89 6.93
N THR A 12 -1.39 -14.71 6.25
CA THR A 12 -2.57 -15.56 6.49
C THR A 12 -2.30 -17.02 6.12
N SER A 13 -1.60 -17.27 5.01
CA SER A 13 -1.16 -18.63 4.64
C SER A 13 -0.17 -19.19 5.65
N PHE A 14 0.80 -18.41 6.11
CA PHE A 14 1.77 -18.82 7.12
C PHE A 14 1.10 -19.31 8.41
N PHE A 15 0.21 -18.49 8.99
CA PHE A 15 -0.49 -18.86 10.22
C PHE A 15 -1.44 -20.03 10.01
N ALA A 16 -2.13 -20.11 8.87
CA ALA A 16 -2.98 -21.24 8.53
C ALA A 16 -2.18 -22.56 8.44
N ASN A 17 -0.98 -22.54 7.85
CA ASN A 17 -0.08 -23.70 7.79
C ASN A 17 0.45 -24.11 9.19
N LEU A 18 0.43 -23.22 10.16
CA LEU A 18 0.71 -23.55 11.56
C LEU A 18 -0.52 -24.13 12.29
N GLY A 19 -1.69 -24.11 11.68
CA GLY A 19 -2.95 -24.49 12.30
C GLY A 19 -3.54 -23.42 13.23
N LEU A 20 -3.11 -22.17 13.09
CA LEU A 20 -3.58 -21.05 13.89
C LEU A 20 -4.69 -20.29 13.15
N PRO A 21 -5.85 -20.04 13.77
CA PRO A 21 -6.90 -19.25 13.17
C PRO A 21 -6.48 -17.79 13.06
N VAL A 22 -6.79 -17.15 11.90
CA VAL A 22 -6.51 -15.74 11.64
C VAL A 22 -7.82 -14.96 11.62
N ILE A 23 -7.91 -13.92 12.45
CA ILE A 23 -9.03 -12.98 12.46
C ILE A 23 -8.60 -11.71 11.74
N LEU A 24 -9.37 -11.33 10.72
CA LEU A 24 -9.17 -10.08 9.98
C LEU A 24 -10.16 -9.01 10.46
N SER A 25 -9.75 -7.77 10.46
CA SER A 25 -10.55 -6.61 10.86
C SER A 25 -11.66 -6.23 9.86
N GLY A 26 -11.72 -6.90 8.72
CA GLY A 26 -12.65 -6.58 7.64
C GLY A 26 -12.21 -5.37 6.79
N ASN A 27 -13.13 -4.86 5.97
CA ASN A 27 -12.88 -3.70 5.11
C ASN A 27 -12.95 -2.40 5.91
N THR A 28 -12.19 -1.39 5.47
CA THR A 28 -12.27 -0.03 5.99
C THR A 28 -13.69 0.51 5.83
N ASN A 29 -14.16 1.21 6.86
CA ASN A 29 -15.43 1.89 6.88
C ASN A 29 -15.37 3.13 7.78
N LYS A 30 -16.43 3.94 7.78
CA LYS A 30 -16.45 5.19 8.55
C LYS A 30 -16.18 4.98 10.05
N LEU A 31 -16.73 3.93 10.65
CA LEU A 31 -16.52 3.64 12.08
C LEU A 31 -15.04 3.36 12.39
N LEU A 32 -14.37 2.57 11.54
CA LEU A 32 -12.94 2.28 11.68
C LEU A 32 -12.10 3.55 11.51
N LEU A 33 -12.45 4.38 10.53
CA LEU A 33 -11.77 5.65 10.31
C LEU A 33 -11.92 6.57 11.52
N ASP A 34 -13.13 6.79 12.02
CA ASP A 34 -13.39 7.67 13.16
C ASP A 34 -12.65 7.22 14.43
N ARG A 35 -12.64 5.90 14.70
CA ARG A 35 -11.84 5.33 15.80
C ARG A 35 -10.35 5.59 15.61
N GLY A 36 -9.84 5.41 14.39
CA GLY A 36 -8.44 5.63 14.08
C GLY A 36 -8.04 7.10 14.24
N VAL A 37 -8.90 8.02 13.83
CA VAL A 37 -8.69 9.47 14.03
C VAL A 37 -8.60 9.81 15.52
N THR A 38 -9.50 9.27 16.34
CA THR A 38 -9.49 9.51 17.79
C THR A 38 -8.24 8.96 18.50
N LEU A 39 -7.65 7.87 17.97
CA LEU A 39 -6.52 7.17 18.59
C LEU A 39 -5.16 7.69 18.11
N ALA A 40 -5.12 8.30 16.94
CA ALA A 40 -3.90 8.81 16.36
C ALA A 40 -3.60 10.24 16.84
N ILE A 41 -2.34 10.65 16.78
CA ILE A 41 -1.99 12.07 16.87
C ILE A 41 -2.44 12.78 15.59
N ASP A 42 -2.82 14.04 15.70
CA ASP A 42 -3.48 14.80 14.61
C ASP A 42 -2.66 14.83 13.32
N GLU A 43 -1.34 14.99 13.43
CA GLU A 43 -0.41 15.04 12.29
C GLU A 43 -0.10 13.67 11.68
N SER A 44 -0.75 12.61 12.13
CA SER A 44 -0.59 11.30 11.52
C SER A 44 -1.17 11.29 10.10
N CYS A 45 -0.47 10.62 9.18
CA CYS A 45 -1.02 10.39 7.85
C CYS A 45 -2.26 9.48 7.91
N LEU A 46 -3.19 9.67 6.99
CA LEU A 46 -4.44 8.90 6.91
C LEU A 46 -4.24 7.38 7.03
N PRO A 47 -3.26 6.73 6.35
CA PRO A 47 -3.07 5.28 6.46
C PRO A 47 -2.73 4.80 7.88
N LEU A 48 -2.02 5.60 8.67
CA LEU A 48 -1.75 5.26 10.07
C LEU A 48 -3.01 5.38 10.92
N LYS A 49 -3.83 6.42 10.70
CA LYS A 49 -5.15 6.57 11.35
C LYS A 49 -6.03 5.35 11.07
N ILE A 50 -6.15 4.97 9.81
CA ILE A 50 -6.90 3.76 9.38
C ILE A 50 -6.34 2.51 10.07
N TYR A 51 -5.01 2.35 10.10
CA TYR A 51 -4.38 1.20 10.73
C TYR A 51 -4.75 1.05 12.21
N LEU A 52 -4.70 2.14 12.98
CA LEU A 52 -5.11 2.13 14.38
C LEU A 52 -6.60 1.80 14.56
N GLY A 53 -7.45 2.30 13.66
CA GLY A 53 -8.86 1.89 13.62
C GLY A 53 -9.04 0.38 13.42
N HIS A 54 -8.29 -0.22 12.49
CA HIS A 54 -8.31 -1.68 12.28
C HIS A 54 -7.79 -2.47 13.47
N VAL A 55 -6.73 -1.99 14.13
CA VAL A 55 -6.23 -2.65 15.36
C VAL A 55 -7.27 -2.60 16.46
N SER A 56 -7.96 -1.46 16.65
CA SER A 56 -8.94 -1.24 17.73
C SER A 56 -10.06 -2.29 17.76
N VAL A 57 -10.49 -2.81 16.61
CA VAL A 57 -11.59 -3.79 16.52
C VAL A 57 -11.13 -5.24 16.68
N LEU A 58 -9.82 -5.47 16.75
CA LEU A 58 -9.23 -6.81 16.93
C LEU A 58 -8.84 -7.10 18.37
N LEU A 59 -8.61 -6.09 19.19
CA LEU A 59 -8.06 -6.24 20.55
C LEU A 59 -8.82 -7.21 21.45
N ASP A 60 -10.16 -7.19 21.35
CA ASP A 60 -11.04 -8.05 22.17
C ASP A 60 -11.42 -9.37 21.47
N LYS A 61 -10.88 -9.61 20.26
CA LYS A 61 -11.29 -10.75 19.41
C LYS A 61 -10.22 -11.82 19.27
N CYS A 62 -8.99 -11.55 19.68
CA CYS A 62 -7.87 -12.46 19.50
C CYS A 62 -6.87 -12.39 20.66
N ASP A 63 -6.17 -13.49 20.89
CA ASP A 63 -5.15 -13.61 21.93
C ASP A 63 -3.90 -12.80 21.57
N PHE A 64 -3.54 -12.77 20.30
CA PHE A 64 -2.36 -12.06 19.77
C PHE A 64 -2.75 -11.09 18.68
N ILE A 65 -2.09 -9.93 18.67
CA ILE A 65 -2.13 -8.97 17.55
C ILE A 65 -0.81 -9.07 16.77
N PHE A 66 -0.90 -9.36 15.48
CA PHE A 66 0.26 -9.44 14.60
C PHE A 66 0.58 -8.06 14.03
N VAL A 67 1.71 -7.50 14.44
CA VAL A 67 2.23 -6.18 14.02
C VAL A 67 3.69 -6.31 13.65
N PRO A 68 4.04 -6.72 12.44
CA PRO A 68 5.43 -6.87 12.05
C PRO A 68 6.15 -5.51 12.00
N ARG A 69 7.38 -5.47 12.50
CA ARG A 69 8.29 -4.34 12.32
C ARG A 69 9.02 -4.53 11.01
N ILE A 70 8.67 -3.73 10.00
CA ILE A 70 9.30 -3.84 8.68
C ILE A 70 10.00 -2.53 8.35
N THR A 71 11.31 -2.60 8.16
CA THR A 71 12.14 -1.44 7.80
C THR A 71 12.64 -1.54 6.36
N GLN A 72 12.85 -2.76 5.88
CA GLN A 72 13.33 -3.02 4.53
C GLN A 72 12.93 -4.42 4.07
N TYR A 73 12.41 -4.56 2.86
CA TYR A 73 12.16 -5.85 2.21
C TYR A 73 12.57 -5.86 0.73
N HIS A 74 13.18 -4.77 0.26
CA HIS A 74 13.78 -4.66 -1.07
C HIS A 74 15.18 -4.07 -0.95
N HIS A 75 16.11 -4.52 -1.80
CA HIS A 75 17.48 -3.99 -1.81
C HIS A 75 17.48 -2.49 -2.11
N ASN A 76 18.31 -1.73 -1.39
CA ASN A 76 18.57 -0.31 -1.57
C ASN A 76 17.39 0.65 -1.27
N PHE A 77 16.24 0.15 -0.81
CA PHE A 77 15.11 0.99 -0.44
C PHE A 77 14.64 0.70 0.97
N PHE A 78 14.24 1.75 1.67
CA PHE A 78 13.74 1.65 3.04
C PHE A 78 12.27 2.05 3.12
N LEU A 79 11.59 1.53 4.12
CA LEU A 79 10.24 1.97 4.45
C LEU A 79 10.28 3.22 5.32
N CYS A 80 9.21 4.02 5.26
CA CYS A 80 9.01 5.16 6.12
C CYS A 80 9.15 4.76 7.61
N PRO A 81 9.73 5.61 8.49
CA PRO A 81 9.93 5.31 9.91
C PRO A 81 8.67 4.90 10.67
N LYS A 82 7.48 5.30 10.20
CA LYS A 82 6.20 4.88 10.80
C LYS A 82 6.01 3.36 10.73
N PHE A 83 6.50 2.69 9.68
CA PHE A 83 6.44 1.21 9.59
C PHE A 83 7.40 0.54 10.58
N ALA A 84 8.57 1.13 10.79
CA ALA A 84 9.51 0.66 11.81
C ALA A 84 8.95 0.82 13.23
N GLY A 85 8.20 1.89 13.48
CA GLY A 85 7.59 2.22 14.76
C GLY A 85 6.22 1.58 15.01
N LEU A 86 5.60 0.89 14.04
CA LEU A 86 4.24 0.37 14.18
C LEU A 86 3.98 -0.44 15.45
N PRO A 87 4.84 -1.41 15.86
CA PRO A 87 4.62 -2.15 17.09
C PRO A 87 4.60 -1.25 18.33
N ASP A 88 5.49 -0.26 18.37
CA ASP A 88 5.58 0.67 19.49
C ASP A 88 4.38 1.64 19.53
N ILE A 89 3.93 2.09 18.36
CA ILE A 89 2.72 2.91 18.22
C ILE A 89 1.50 2.13 18.74
N VAL A 90 1.31 0.88 18.32
CA VAL A 90 0.20 0.03 18.76
C VAL A 90 0.29 -0.22 20.27
N ARG A 91 1.46 -0.58 20.77
CA ARG A 91 1.66 -0.82 22.20
C ARG A 91 1.26 0.39 23.04
N ASN A 92 1.68 1.58 22.64
CA ASN A 92 1.43 2.80 23.40
C ASN A 92 -0.01 3.30 23.22
N ALA A 93 -0.57 3.29 22.03
CA ALA A 93 -1.93 3.75 21.77
C ALA A 93 -3.00 2.90 22.49
N PHE A 94 -2.74 1.60 22.66
CA PHE A 94 -3.72 0.67 23.25
C PHE A 94 -3.29 0.07 24.59
N HIS A 95 -2.12 0.44 25.09
CA HIS A 95 -1.55 -0.15 26.31
C HIS A 95 -1.50 -1.70 26.28
N VAL A 96 -1.28 -2.26 25.10
CA VAL A 96 -1.22 -3.73 24.90
C VAL A 96 0.08 -4.27 25.47
N PRO A 97 0.03 -5.31 26.33
CA PRO A 97 1.26 -5.91 26.85
C PRO A 97 2.05 -6.57 25.71
N GLU A 98 3.37 -6.50 25.80
CA GLU A 98 4.28 -7.02 24.77
C GLU A 98 4.05 -8.51 24.49
N THR A 99 3.62 -9.28 25.49
CA THR A 99 3.28 -10.70 25.37
C THR A 99 2.11 -10.99 24.42
N ARG A 100 1.26 -10.00 24.16
CA ARG A 100 0.14 -10.12 23.19
C ARG A 100 0.51 -9.62 21.79
N LEU A 101 1.68 -9.03 21.58
CA LEU A 101 2.11 -8.53 20.29
C LEU A 101 3.07 -9.49 19.62
N LEU A 102 2.71 -9.96 18.43
CA LEU A 102 3.62 -10.70 17.56
C LEU A 102 4.33 -9.70 16.63
N THR A 103 5.59 -9.39 16.94
CA THR A 103 6.35 -8.32 16.30
C THR A 103 7.64 -8.82 15.66
N PRO A 104 7.58 -9.67 14.63
CA PRO A 104 8.80 -10.11 13.95
C PRO A 104 9.48 -8.90 13.29
N ASN A 105 10.82 -8.88 13.36
CA ASN A 105 11.61 -7.84 12.72
C ASN A 105 12.04 -8.26 11.32
N ILE A 106 11.66 -7.48 10.31
CA ILE A 106 12.00 -7.68 8.90
C ILE A 106 12.78 -6.44 8.44
N ASP A 107 14.10 -6.54 8.52
CA ASP A 107 15.04 -5.45 8.26
C ASP A 107 15.91 -5.68 7.03
N SER A 108 15.62 -6.72 6.25
CA SER A 108 16.39 -7.06 5.06
C SER A 108 15.61 -7.99 4.13
N PRO A 109 15.81 -7.88 2.81
CA PRO A 109 15.31 -8.86 1.85
C PRO A 109 16.03 -10.21 1.91
N ALA A 110 17.15 -10.31 2.64
CA ALA A 110 17.92 -11.54 2.75
C ALA A 110 17.12 -12.64 3.46
N ILE A 111 17.05 -13.83 2.85
CA ILE A 111 16.26 -14.96 3.34
C ILE A 111 16.64 -15.38 4.77
N ILE A 112 17.93 -15.25 5.14
CA ILE A 112 18.39 -15.58 6.50
C ILE A 112 17.75 -14.66 7.55
N ARG A 113 17.54 -13.40 7.24
CA ARG A 113 16.87 -12.42 8.14
C ARG A 113 15.39 -12.72 8.25
N GLN A 114 14.75 -13.09 7.16
CA GLN A 114 13.34 -13.49 7.17
C GLN A 114 13.14 -14.77 8.00
N ARG A 115 14.05 -15.73 7.92
CA ARG A 115 14.05 -16.93 8.78
C ARG A 115 14.25 -16.59 10.27
N GLN A 116 15.05 -15.59 10.60
CA GLN A 116 15.16 -15.10 11.99
C GLN A 116 13.84 -14.52 12.51
N ALA A 117 13.09 -13.81 11.66
CA ALA A 117 11.75 -13.33 11.99
C ALA A 117 10.78 -14.50 12.27
N VAL A 118 10.82 -15.55 11.44
CA VAL A 118 10.05 -16.79 11.64
C VAL A 118 10.43 -17.47 12.96
N TYR A 119 11.73 -17.57 13.26
CA TYR A 119 12.19 -18.14 14.53
C TYR A 119 11.64 -17.39 15.74
N THR A 120 11.65 -16.05 15.69
CA THR A 120 11.09 -15.20 16.75
C THR A 120 9.60 -15.46 16.96
N LEU A 121 8.82 -15.56 15.86
CA LEU A 121 7.40 -15.89 15.91
C LEU A 121 7.15 -17.27 16.52
N CYS A 122 7.90 -18.29 16.08
CA CYS A 122 7.79 -19.65 16.62
C CYS A 122 8.01 -19.68 18.13
N ARG A 123 9.01 -18.96 18.62
CA ARG A 123 9.31 -18.85 20.05
C ARG A 123 8.17 -18.18 20.83
N GLN A 124 7.62 -17.09 20.30
CA GLN A 124 6.49 -16.38 20.93
C GLN A 124 5.23 -17.23 20.97
N LEU A 125 5.00 -18.05 19.93
CA LEU A 125 3.82 -18.91 19.80
C LEU A 125 3.97 -20.29 20.46
N GLY A 126 5.15 -20.63 21.00
CA GLY A 126 5.43 -21.95 21.54
C GLY A 126 5.42 -23.07 20.48
N VAL A 127 5.69 -22.73 19.20
CA VAL A 127 5.68 -23.66 18.07
C VAL A 127 7.12 -24.11 17.76
N PRO A 128 7.37 -25.41 17.51
CA PRO A 128 8.69 -25.88 17.08
C PRO A 128 9.14 -25.19 15.78
N TYR A 129 10.42 -24.78 15.72
CA TYR A 129 10.97 -24.03 14.58
C TYR A 129 10.77 -24.74 13.22
N TRP A 130 10.93 -26.06 13.17
CA TRP A 130 10.76 -26.83 11.94
C TRP A 130 9.33 -26.72 11.35
N ARG A 131 8.31 -26.58 12.20
CA ARG A 131 6.94 -26.31 11.75
C ARG A 131 6.80 -24.90 11.18
N GLY A 132 7.46 -23.92 11.84
CA GLY A 132 7.49 -22.55 11.35
C GLY A 132 8.20 -22.43 10.00
N GLU A 133 9.33 -23.12 9.83
CA GLU A 133 10.08 -23.16 8.57
C GLU A 133 9.24 -23.80 7.45
N ALA A 134 8.57 -24.93 7.71
CA ALA A 134 7.68 -25.56 6.75
C ALA A 134 6.52 -24.63 6.37
N ALA A 135 5.89 -23.97 7.35
CA ALA A 135 4.81 -23.02 7.11
C ALA A 135 5.28 -21.81 6.29
N TYR A 136 6.48 -21.31 6.55
CA TYR A 136 7.10 -20.22 5.80
C TYR A 136 7.31 -20.61 4.33
N LEU A 137 7.91 -21.76 4.07
CA LEU A 137 8.17 -22.25 2.71
C LEU A 137 6.86 -22.47 1.93
N ASN A 138 5.84 -23.04 2.59
CA ASN A 138 4.52 -23.24 2.00
C ASN A 138 3.75 -21.94 1.72
N ALA A 139 4.08 -20.86 2.44
CA ALA A 139 3.45 -19.55 2.22
C ALA A 139 4.14 -18.72 1.11
N LEU A 140 5.39 -19.02 0.74
CA LEU A 140 6.14 -18.24 -0.26
C LEU A 140 5.42 -18.05 -1.60
N PRO A 141 4.68 -19.03 -2.16
CA PRO A 141 3.94 -18.82 -3.40
C PRO A 141 2.90 -17.69 -3.32
N ALA A 142 2.40 -17.38 -2.12
CA ALA A 142 1.45 -16.28 -1.92
C ALA A 142 2.08 -14.88 -2.07
N LEU A 143 3.41 -14.77 -2.13
CA LEU A 143 4.14 -13.54 -2.44
C LEU A 143 4.23 -13.25 -3.93
N CYS A 144 3.93 -14.22 -4.79
CA CYS A 144 4.00 -14.03 -6.24
C CYS A 144 2.95 -13.01 -6.68
N GLN A 145 3.40 -11.83 -7.09
CA GLN A 145 2.57 -10.75 -7.60
C GLN A 145 2.86 -10.51 -9.08
N GLY A 146 1.79 -10.20 -9.83
CA GLY A 146 1.87 -9.62 -11.15
C GLY A 146 2.40 -10.53 -12.25
N THR A 147 1.48 -11.17 -12.98
CA THR A 147 1.77 -11.65 -14.32
C THR A 147 1.78 -10.46 -15.27
N LYS A 148 2.75 -10.39 -16.16
CA LYS A 148 2.78 -9.39 -17.23
C LYS A 148 1.47 -9.54 -18.05
N LYS A 149 0.55 -8.60 -17.86
CA LYS A 149 -0.65 -8.50 -18.68
C LYS A 149 -0.36 -7.55 -19.83
N GLU A 150 -0.92 -7.84 -20.98
CA GLU A 150 -0.96 -6.88 -22.08
C GLU A 150 -1.70 -5.63 -21.62
N LEU A 151 -1.20 -4.46 -22.00
CA LEU A 151 -1.84 -3.21 -21.67
C LEU A 151 -3.08 -3.05 -22.55
N PRO A 152 -4.24 -2.68 -21.97
CA PRO A 152 -5.47 -2.44 -22.73
C PRO A 152 -5.34 -1.17 -23.59
N GLU A 153 -6.06 -1.11 -24.70
CA GLU A 153 -5.95 -0.02 -25.69
C GLU A 153 -6.33 1.37 -25.14
N ARG A 154 -7.22 1.44 -24.15
CA ARG A 154 -7.70 2.68 -23.55
C ARG A 154 -7.68 2.56 -22.04
N ALA A 155 -6.64 3.08 -21.44
CA ALA A 155 -6.47 2.97 -20.00
C ALA A 155 -6.21 4.31 -19.32
N ILE A 156 -6.72 4.44 -18.10
CA ILE A 156 -6.29 5.45 -17.15
C ILE A 156 -5.52 4.73 -16.04
N ALA A 157 -4.28 5.16 -15.80
CA ALA A 157 -3.46 4.61 -14.74
C ALA A 157 -3.77 5.30 -13.41
N VAL A 158 -4.08 4.51 -12.38
CA VAL A 158 -4.25 4.97 -10.99
C VAL A 158 -3.04 4.54 -10.20
N VAL A 159 -2.22 5.49 -9.78
CA VAL A 159 -0.94 5.24 -9.12
C VAL A 159 -0.95 5.85 -7.72
N GLY A 160 -0.59 5.06 -6.74
CA GLY A 160 -0.51 5.47 -5.35
C GLY A 160 0.01 4.32 -4.48
N HIS A 161 0.01 4.51 -3.19
CA HIS A 161 0.33 3.42 -2.28
C HIS A 161 -0.71 2.30 -2.39
N SER A 162 -0.26 1.04 -2.41
CA SER A 162 -1.14 -0.13 -2.48
C SER A 162 -2.25 -0.10 -1.41
N TYR A 163 -1.94 0.36 -0.23
CA TYR A 163 -2.90 0.47 0.88
C TYR A 163 -3.91 1.63 0.74
N LEU A 164 -3.76 2.52 -0.22
CA LEU A 164 -4.78 3.50 -0.60
C LEU A 164 -5.55 3.01 -1.83
N VAL A 165 -4.84 2.58 -2.86
CA VAL A 165 -5.42 2.18 -4.16
C VAL A 165 -6.32 0.95 -4.03
N HIS A 166 -5.94 0.00 -3.17
CA HIS A 166 -6.74 -1.21 -2.92
C HIS A 166 -7.77 -1.06 -1.80
N ASP A 167 -7.78 0.05 -1.09
CA ASP A 167 -8.81 0.29 -0.07
C ASP A 167 -10.12 0.72 -0.73
N THR A 168 -11.12 -0.16 -0.66
CA THR A 168 -12.42 0.06 -1.32
C THR A 168 -13.18 1.26 -0.76
N PHE A 169 -12.95 1.63 0.49
CA PHE A 169 -13.60 2.79 1.10
C PHE A 169 -13.17 4.11 0.44
N PHE A 170 -11.90 4.22 0.02
CA PHE A 170 -11.37 5.43 -0.59
C PHE A 170 -11.36 5.39 -2.13
N CYS A 171 -10.98 4.27 -2.73
CA CYS A 171 -10.69 4.23 -4.15
C CYS A 171 -11.74 3.52 -5.02
N GLN A 172 -12.75 2.86 -4.44
CA GLN A 172 -13.77 2.17 -5.24
C GLN A 172 -14.56 3.15 -6.14
N SER A 173 -14.90 4.33 -5.62
CA SER A 173 -15.58 5.36 -6.40
C SER A 173 -14.72 5.88 -7.56
N ILE A 174 -13.43 6.06 -7.35
CA ILE A 174 -12.46 6.44 -8.40
C ILE A 174 -12.47 5.40 -9.53
N MET A 175 -12.30 4.12 -9.16
CA MET A 175 -12.26 3.02 -10.13
C MET A 175 -13.56 2.91 -10.93
N ASN A 176 -14.71 2.98 -10.24
CA ASN A 176 -16.03 2.88 -10.87
C ASN A 176 -16.28 4.06 -11.84
N THR A 177 -15.90 5.29 -11.46
CA THR A 177 -16.08 6.46 -12.31
C THR A 177 -15.24 6.40 -13.58
N ILE A 178 -13.98 5.94 -13.47
CA ILE A 178 -13.12 5.72 -14.65
C ILE A 178 -13.73 4.68 -15.58
N GLN A 179 -14.22 3.55 -15.04
CA GLN A 179 -14.84 2.48 -15.82
C GLN A 179 -16.14 2.94 -16.48
N ALA A 180 -16.97 3.70 -15.78
CA ALA A 180 -18.20 4.30 -16.34
C ALA A 180 -17.89 5.26 -17.50
N GLY A 181 -16.73 5.93 -17.49
CA GLY A 181 -16.23 6.75 -18.58
C GLY A 181 -15.69 5.99 -19.79
N GLY A 182 -15.72 4.65 -19.77
CA GLY A 182 -15.28 3.79 -20.86
C GLY A 182 -13.79 3.49 -20.91
N PHE A 183 -13.07 3.68 -19.78
CA PHE A 183 -11.65 3.38 -19.67
C PHE A 183 -11.38 2.15 -18.81
N THR A 184 -10.35 1.41 -19.16
CA THR A 184 -9.80 0.36 -18.28
C THR A 184 -8.92 1.00 -17.23
N VAL A 185 -9.10 0.59 -15.98
CA VAL A 185 -8.22 1.03 -14.88
C VAL A 185 -6.95 0.18 -14.87
N LEU A 186 -5.80 0.83 -14.88
CA LEU A 186 -4.49 0.21 -14.66
C LEU A 186 -3.95 0.61 -13.29
N ILE A 187 -3.47 -0.36 -12.54
CA ILE A 187 -2.76 -0.14 -11.29
C ILE A 187 -1.38 -0.80 -11.32
N PRO A 188 -0.39 -0.29 -10.58
CA PRO A 188 0.97 -0.82 -10.61
C PRO A 188 1.06 -2.31 -10.28
N GLU A 189 0.20 -2.84 -9.40
CA GLU A 189 0.21 -4.23 -8.95
C GLU A 189 -0.14 -5.26 -10.03
N GLN A 190 -0.69 -4.82 -11.16
CA GLN A 190 -0.99 -5.69 -12.32
C GLN A 190 0.24 -6.01 -13.16
N LEU A 191 1.33 -5.28 -12.96
CA LEU A 191 2.58 -5.43 -13.69
C LEU A 191 3.72 -5.89 -12.78
N PRO A 192 4.78 -6.51 -13.33
CA PRO A 192 5.93 -6.90 -12.53
C PRO A 192 6.59 -5.70 -11.86
N VAL A 193 6.65 -5.74 -10.56
CA VAL A 193 7.23 -4.66 -9.72
C VAL A 193 8.66 -4.26 -10.15
N LYS A 194 9.42 -5.21 -10.70
CA LYS A 194 10.78 -4.99 -11.21
C LYS A 194 10.82 -3.87 -12.27
N CYS A 195 9.78 -3.75 -13.10
CA CYS A 195 9.72 -2.71 -14.14
C CYS A 195 9.77 -1.31 -13.52
N PHE A 196 9.06 -1.12 -12.41
CA PHE A 196 8.98 0.19 -11.75
C PHE A 196 10.27 0.56 -11.02
N TYR A 197 10.92 -0.38 -10.36
CA TYR A 197 12.21 -0.10 -9.73
C TYR A 197 13.32 0.18 -10.77
N GLN A 198 13.25 -0.42 -11.95
CA GLN A 198 14.14 -0.08 -13.07
C GLN A 198 13.89 1.37 -13.57
N GLU A 199 12.63 1.76 -13.73
CA GLU A 199 12.28 3.12 -14.11
C GLU A 199 12.65 4.14 -13.02
N ALA A 200 12.56 3.76 -11.74
CA ALA A 200 12.94 4.61 -10.62
C ALA A 200 14.44 4.96 -10.61
N GLN A 201 15.31 4.12 -11.15
CA GLN A 201 16.74 4.37 -11.25
C GLN A 201 17.11 5.55 -12.18
N ALA A 202 16.16 6.01 -12.99
CA ALA A 202 16.38 7.16 -13.87
C ALA A 202 16.20 8.52 -13.18
N PHE A 203 15.77 8.53 -11.91
CA PHE A 203 15.63 9.78 -11.15
C PHE A 203 16.96 10.16 -10.47
N SER A 204 17.21 11.47 -10.40
CA SER A 204 18.35 12.04 -9.67
C SER A 204 17.84 13.25 -8.87
N PRO A 205 18.07 13.32 -7.57
CA PRO A 205 18.75 12.33 -6.73
C PRO A 205 17.97 11.03 -6.58
N ASP A 206 18.66 9.97 -6.10
CA ASP A 206 18.05 8.67 -5.87
C ASP A 206 16.88 8.73 -4.86
N ILE A 207 15.80 8.04 -5.19
CA ILE A 207 14.63 7.99 -4.31
C ILE A 207 14.88 6.98 -3.18
N TYR A 208 14.93 7.45 -1.96
CA TYR A 208 15.27 6.64 -0.78
C TYR A 208 14.15 5.70 -0.33
N TRP A 209 12.88 6.18 -0.38
CA TRP A 209 11.75 5.44 0.15
C TRP A 209 11.22 4.43 -0.86
N GLN A 210 11.00 3.19 -0.42
CA GLN A 210 10.59 2.08 -1.27
C GLN A 210 9.26 2.33 -2.00
N PHE A 211 8.25 2.80 -1.29
CA PHE A 211 6.97 3.11 -1.93
C PHE A 211 7.07 4.30 -2.89
N SER A 212 7.83 5.31 -2.50
CA SER A 212 8.08 6.46 -3.38
C SER A 212 8.79 6.04 -4.67
N ALA A 213 9.78 5.15 -4.58
CA ALA A 213 10.47 4.60 -5.75
C ALA A 213 9.51 3.79 -6.65
N LYS A 214 8.64 2.96 -6.06
CA LYS A 214 7.61 2.21 -6.79
C LYS A 214 6.65 3.16 -7.51
N ILE A 215 6.14 4.19 -6.82
CA ILE A 215 5.22 5.18 -7.37
C ILE A 215 5.89 5.98 -8.49
N ALA A 216 7.09 6.51 -8.26
CA ALA A 216 7.83 7.26 -9.26
C ALA A 216 8.10 6.45 -10.53
N GLY A 217 8.57 5.22 -10.35
CA GLY A 217 8.79 4.31 -11.47
C GLY A 217 7.50 3.97 -12.21
N ALA A 218 6.39 3.76 -11.51
CA ALA A 218 5.09 3.51 -12.12
C ALA A 218 4.58 4.73 -12.92
N VAL A 219 4.66 5.93 -12.36
CA VAL A 219 4.27 7.17 -13.05
C VAL A 219 5.11 7.35 -14.32
N ARG A 220 6.45 7.20 -14.22
CA ARG A 220 7.33 7.29 -15.37
C ARG A 220 7.06 6.21 -16.41
N TYR A 221 6.82 4.98 -15.99
CA TYR A 221 6.47 3.89 -16.89
C TYR A 221 5.17 4.18 -17.65
N PHE A 222 4.09 4.49 -16.92
CA PHE A 222 2.77 4.73 -17.52
C PHE A 222 2.73 6.00 -18.37
N SER A 223 3.46 7.05 -18.02
CA SER A 223 3.54 8.26 -18.82
C SER A 223 4.07 8.03 -20.25
N ARG A 224 4.84 6.94 -20.45
CA ARG A 224 5.44 6.57 -21.74
C ARG A 224 4.64 5.55 -22.55
N GLN A 225 3.60 4.93 -21.95
CA GLN A 225 2.81 3.91 -22.65
C GLN A 225 1.74 4.57 -23.54
N PRO A 226 1.71 4.30 -24.85
CA PRO A 226 0.70 4.90 -25.75
C PRO A 226 -0.74 4.56 -25.33
N GLN A 227 -0.95 3.37 -24.77
CA GLN A 227 -2.27 2.88 -24.33
C GLN A 227 -2.81 3.59 -23.10
N VAL A 228 -1.94 4.23 -22.31
CA VAL A 228 -2.33 5.00 -21.13
C VAL A 228 -2.66 6.43 -21.57
N THR A 229 -3.93 6.77 -21.53
CA THR A 229 -4.47 8.05 -22.00
C THR A 229 -4.52 9.13 -20.91
N GLY A 230 -4.38 8.74 -19.65
CA GLY A 230 -4.36 9.67 -18.51
C GLY A 230 -3.81 9.02 -17.25
N LEU A 231 -3.37 9.83 -16.29
CA LEU A 231 -2.83 9.38 -15.01
C LEU A 231 -3.56 10.04 -13.85
N ILE A 232 -3.90 9.24 -12.84
CA ILE A 232 -4.44 9.71 -11.56
C ILE A 232 -3.46 9.28 -10.48
N MET A 233 -2.87 10.26 -9.78
CA MET A 233 -2.06 10.00 -8.60
C MET A 233 -2.93 10.08 -7.35
N VAL A 234 -2.90 9.05 -6.52
CA VAL A 234 -3.61 8.99 -5.24
C VAL A 234 -2.60 9.04 -4.12
N SER A 235 -2.66 10.07 -3.32
CA SER A 235 -1.76 10.28 -2.19
C SER A 235 -2.52 10.53 -0.89
N SER A 236 -1.81 10.49 0.21
CA SER A 236 -2.35 10.70 1.55
C SER A 236 -1.96 12.07 2.07
N PHE A 237 -2.93 12.83 2.55
CA PHE A 237 -2.66 14.03 3.33
C PHE A 237 -1.80 13.69 4.56
N ASN A 238 -0.93 14.61 4.95
CA ASN A 238 0.09 14.42 6.01
C ASN A 238 1.13 13.30 5.73
N CYS A 239 1.29 12.87 4.48
CA CYS A 239 2.42 12.04 4.06
C CYS A 239 3.56 12.92 3.52
N GLY A 240 4.63 13.12 4.31
CA GLY A 240 5.76 13.94 3.91
C GLY A 240 6.46 13.42 2.63
N PRO A 241 6.79 12.12 2.52
CA PRO A 241 7.35 11.54 1.30
C PRO A 241 6.47 11.77 0.07
N ASP A 242 5.13 11.61 0.18
CA ASP A 242 4.22 11.82 -0.96
C ASP A 242 4.15 13.28 -1.38
N SER A 243 4.14 14.21 -0.43
CA SER A 243 4.08 15.64 -0.74
C SER A 243 5.27 16.09 -1.59
N LEU A 244 6.47 15.66 -1.21
CA LEU A 244 7.69 15.96 -1.98
C LEU A 244 7.71 15.22 -3.32
N LEU A 245 7.28 13.95 -3.33
CA LEU A 245 7.26 13.13 -4.52
C LEU A 245 6.29 13.66 -5.57
N ASN A 246 5.09 14.05 -5.14
CA ASN A 246 4.05 14.58 -6.04
C ASN A 246 4.56 15.82 -6.79
N GLU A 247 5.13 16.78 -6.07
CA GLU A 247 5.71 18.00 -6.63
C GLU A 247 6.83 17.66 -7.62
N TYR A 248 7.73 16.77 -7.22
CA TYR A 248 8.84 16.34 -8.08
C TYR A 248 8.35 15.66 -9.36
N LEU A 249 7.39 14.73 -9.25
CA LEU A 249 6.87 14.01 -10.41
C LEU A 249 6.02 14.91 -11.32
N GLU A 250 5.29 15.86 -10.77
CA GLU A 250 4.53 16.83 -11.54
C GLU A 250 5.45 17.59 -12.50
N HIS A 251 6.53 18.15 -11.99
CA HIS A 251 7.45 18.96 -12.81
C HIS A 251 8.35 18.13 -13.74
N HIS A 252 8.80 16.96 -13.30
CA HIS A 252 9.83 16.20 -14.04
C HIS A 252 9.26 15.09 -14.93
N VAL A 253 8.02 14.68 -14.74
CA VAL A 253 7.44 13.55 -15.48
C VAL A 253 6.09 13.90 -16.09
N LEU A 254 5.15 14.43 -15.29
CA LEU A 254 3.76 14.59 -15.72
C LEU A 254 3.61 15.75 -16.71
N GLN A 255 4.05 16.96 -16.35
CA GLN A 255 4.02 18.13 -17.25
C GLN A 255 4.77 17.86 -18.55
N PRO A 256 6.02 17.31 -18.55
CA PRO A 256 6.72 17.00 -19.79
C PRO A 256 6.08 15.90 -20.65
N SER A 257 5.27 15.02 -20.05
CA SER A 257 4.63 13.91 -20.78
C SER A 257 3.48 14.36 -21.69
N SER A 258 2.96 15.57 -21.50
CA SER A 258 1.79 16.12 -22.19
C SER A 258 0.49 15.28 -22.03
N LYS A 259 0.49 14.27 -21.18
CA LYS A 259 -0.71 13.48 -20.87
C LYS A 259 -1.55 14.16 -19.81
N PRO A 260 -2.89 14.11 -19.92
CA PRO A 260 -3.76 14.54 -18.83
C PRO A 260 -3.42 13.80 -17.53
N TYR A 261 -3.34 14.54 -16.44
CA TYR A 261 -3.15 13.96 -15.11
C TYR A 261 -3.94 14.73 -14.04
N THR A 262 -4.19 14.09 -12.93
CA THR A 262 -4.73 14.72 -11.72
C THR A 262 -4.14 14.07 -10.48
N ILE A 263 -4.02 14.84 -9.40
CA ILE A 263 -3.55 14.37 -8.10
C ILE A 263 -4.69 14.46 -7.11
N ILE A 264 -5.07 13.34 -6.50
CA ILE A 264 -6.11 13.23 -5.49
C ILE A 264 -5.45 13.00 -4.14
N ASN A 265 -5.51 14.00 -3.27
CA ASN A 265 -5.07 13.87 -1.88
C ASN A 265 -6.26 13.43 -1.01
N LEU A 266 -6.10 12.29 -0.35
CA LEU A 266 -7.10 11.72 0.54
C LEU A 266 -6.79 12.08 2.00
N ASP A 267 -7.80 12.50 2.72
CA ASP A 267 -7.78 12.73 4.17
C ASP A 267 -9.01 12.11 4.86
N GLU A 268 -9.11 12.23 6.16
CA GLU A 268 -10.25 11.74 6.95
C GLU A 268 -11.57 12.47 6.69
N HIS A 269 -11.51 13.65 6.07
CA HIS A 269 -12.67 14.50 5.74
C HIS A 269 -13.05 14.39 4.27
N THR A 270 -12.27 13.69 3.47
CA THR A 270 -12.50 13.57 2.03
C THR A 270 -13.81 12.84 1.75
N GLY A 271 -14.80 13.59 1.25
CA GLY A 271 -16.11 13.05 0.88
C GLY A 271 -16.10 12.43 -0.52
N ASN A 272 -16.79 11.29 -0.68
CA ASN A 272 -16.92 10.59 -1.97
C ASN A 272 -17.41 11.48 -3.10
N THR A 273 -18.40 12.37 -2.84
CA THR A 273 -19.00 13.23 -3.87
C THR A 273 -17.94 14.14 -4.50
N GLY A 274 -17.10 14.79 -3.70
CA GLY A 274 -16.05 15.67 -4.21
C GLY A 274 -15.00 14.93 -5.04
N ILE A 275 -14.65 13.69 -4.65
CA ILE A 275 -13.75 12.84 -5.43
C ILE A 275 -14.40 12.50 -6.77
N VAL A 276 -15.64 11.99 -6.76
CA VAL A 276 -16.37 11.58 -7.98
C VAL A 276 -16.42 12.71 -8.98
N THR A 277 -16.85 13.92 -8.57
CA THR A 277 -16.93 15.09 -9.46
C THR A 277 -15.58 15.44 -10.09
N ARG A 278 -14.47 15.35 -9.32
CA ARG A 278 -13.12 15.61 -9.87
C ARG A 278 -12.69 14.54 -10.87
N ILE A 279 -13.03 13.28 -10.62
CA ILE A 279 -12.70 12.18 -11.53
C ILE A 279 -13.57 12.23 -12.78
N GLU A 280 -14.86 12.58 -12.68
CA GLU A 280 -15.74 12.80 -13.83
C GLU A 280 -15.17 13.90 -14.75
N ALA A 281 -14.84 15.06 -14.18
CA ALA A 281 -14.22 16.15 -14.94
C ALA A 281 -12.90 15.74 -15.60
N PHE A 282 -12.09 14.93 -14.90
CA PHE A 282 -10.85 14.40 -15.47
C PHE A 282 -11.10 13.42 -16.63
N VAL A 283 -12.06 12.52 -16.47
CA VAL A 283 -12.47 11.56 -17.51
C VAL A 283 -13.02 12.29 -18.74
N ASP A 284 -13.79 13.33 -18.55
CA ASP A 284 -14.32 14.18 -19.65
C ASP A 284 -13.17 14.89 -20.39
N LEU A 285 -12.20 15.42 -19.66
CA LEU A 285 -10.99 16.03 -20.24
C LEU A 285 -10.22 15.03 -21.12
N VAL A 286 -10.00 13.80 -20.61
CA VAL A 286 -9.33 12.74 -21.37
C VAL A 286 -10.12 12.36 -22.62
N ASN A 287 -11.43 12.22 -22.50
CA ASN A 287 -12.32 11.90 -23.64
C ASN A 287 -12.31 13.01 -24.71
N TRP A 288 -12.24 14.26 -24.29
CA TRP A 288 -12.17 15.40 -25.22
C TRP A 288 -10.84 15.39 -25.99
N GLY A 289 -9.71 15.23 -25.29
CA GLY A 289 -8.39 15.15 -25.93
C GLY A 289 -8.23 13.97 -26.90
N LEU A 290 -9.03 12.91 -26.79
CA LEU A 290 -9.02 11.78 -27.74
C LEU A 290 -9.86 12.05 -29.01
N ARG A 291 -10.71 13.10 -29.01
CA ARG A 291 -11.55 13.48 -30.15
C ARG A 291 -10.96 14.58 -31.00
N SER A 292 -10.03 15.35 -30.43
CA SER A 292 -9.28 16.41 -31.10
C SER A 292 -8.02 15.85 -31.79
#